data_ff792c56e57d67a0e831ea169f5f08aa
#
_entry.id   ff792c56e57d67a0e831ea169f5f08aa
#
_cell.length_a   1.000
_cell.length_b   1.000
_cell.length_c   1.000
_cell.angle_alpha   90.00
_cell.angle_beta   90.00
_cell.angle_gamma   90.00
#
_symmetry.space_group_name_H-M   'P 1'
#
loop_
_entity.id
_entity.type
_entity.pdbx_description
1 polymer ?
#
loop_
_entity_poly.entity_id
_entity_poly.type
_entity_poly.pdbx_seq_one_letter_code
_entity_poly.pdbx_strand_id
1 'polypeptide(L)'
;MSISKIRKAELEELADYIATEEMDGSLPVDVAAIAESNEITFSLNDYEEYFDGLLEHEDGRFHIYINNRGKYNLNTPRLRFSFAHELGHFFIDEHRVVLESGTSLHHPSKYSFNQRNSVEQEADYFASCLLMPVSLFAGKSKGAFSFEKLDSLTKIFKSSLPATASRYMEYGSMPIAIICAEKGKVKYNLFSEGFPYKVLKLNYDSKVPPLTCCGDYFVNGVKCEGTEEVDAKEWFRTWDNLDGVHVHEHCVYQEQFARTLSVLWFD
;
A
#
# COMPACT_ATOMS: atom_id res chain seq x y z
N MET A 1 10.74 4.53 14.70
CA MET A 1 11.40 3.19 14.62
C MET A 1 10.56 2.35 13.70
N SER A 2 11.13 1.47 12.89
CA SER A 2 10.36 0.53 12.07
C SER A 2 9.86 -0.64 12.93
N ILE A 3 8.71 -1.21 12.59
CA ILE A 3 8.19 -2.42 13.24
C ILE A 3 9.23 -3.55 13.14
N SER A 4 9.47 -4.27 14.25
CA SER A 4 10.40 -5.40 14.25
C SER A 4 9.91 -6.54 13.35
N LYS A 5 10.82 -7.39 12.87
CA LYS A 5 10.46 -8.55 12.05
C LYS A 5 9.52 -9.53 12.79
N ILE A 6 9.74 -9.71 14.09
CA ILE A 6 8.89 -10.57 14.92
C ILE A 6 7.48 -9.99 15.01
N ARG A 7 7.35 -8.70 15.30
CA ARG A 7 6.05 -8.05 15.39
C ARG A 7 5.29 -8.05 14.06
N LYS A 8 5.99 -7.88 12.94
CA LYS A 8 5.39 -8.02 11.61
C LYS A 8 4.81 -9.42 11.40
N ALA A 9 5.54 -10.47 11.78
CA ALA A 9 5.06 -11.85 11.66
C ALA A 9 3.81 -12.10 12.50
N GLU A 10 3.78 -11.61 13.75
CA GLU A 10 2.60 -11.70 14.63
C GLU A 10 1.37 -11.02 14.03
N LEU A 11 1.53 -9.78 13.54
CA LEU A 11 0.43 -9.02 12.92
C LEU A 11 -0.06 -9.66 11.61
N GLU A 12 0.84 -10.24 10.84
CA GLU A 12 0.50 -10.96 9.61
C GLU A 12 -0.26 -12.25 9.89
N GLU A 13 0.19 -13.04 10.87
CA GLU A 13 -0.48 -14.27 11.29
C GLU A 13 -1.89 -13.98 11.82
N LEU A 14 -2.05 -12.94 12.63
CA LEU A 14 -3.34 -12.49 13.13
C LEU A 14 -4.27 -12.07 12.00
N ALA A 15 -3.79 -11.23 11.07
CA ALA A 15 -4.59 -10.76 9.95
C ALA A 15 -4.98 -11.87 8.98
N ASP A 16 -4.05 -12.82 8.71
CA ASP A 16 -4.30 -13.97 7.85
C ASP A 16 -5.35 -14.91 8.46
N TYR A 17 -5.26 -15.16 9.77
CA TYR A 17 -6.25 -15.95 10.52
C TYR A 17 -7.65 -15.35 10.41
N ILE A 18 -7.80 -14.05 10.65
CA ILE A 18 -9.10 -13.37 10.57
C ILE A 18 -9.68 -13.49 9.16
N ALA A 19 -8.87 -13.25 8.14
CA ALA A 19 -9.33 -13.27 6.76
C ALA A 19 -9.68 -14.67 6.25
N THR A 20 -9.05 -15.73 6.75
CA THR A 20 -9.19 -17.09 6.22
C THR A 20 -10.08 -17.99 7.07
N GLU A 21 -9.92 -17.96 8.39
CA GLU A 21 -10.65 -18.85 9.30
C GLU A 21 -11.97 -18.22 9.76
N GLU A 22 -12.00 -16.90 10.03
CA GLU A 22 -13.22 -16.23 10.44
C GLU A 22 -14.11 -15.82 9.26
N MET A 23 -13.51 -15.50 8.09
CA MET A 23 -14.21 -14.95 6.92
C MET A 23 -14.19 -15.86 5.69
N ASP A 24 -13.90 -17.15 5.86
CA ASP A 24 -13.98 -18.19 4.81
C ASP A 24 -13.06 -17.92 3.60
N GLY A 25 -12.03 -17.10 3.75
CA GLY A 25 -11.04 -16.81 2.70
C GLY A 25 -11.61 -16.16 1.43
N SER A 26 -12.79 -15.57 1.48
CA SER A 26 -13.41 -14.89 0.35
C SER A 26 -12.65 -13.63 -0.06
N LEU A 27 -12.51 -13.37 -1.35
CA LEU A 27 -11.87 -12.19 -1.90
C LEU A 27 -12.84 -11.33 -2.73
N PRO A 28 -12.76 -10.02 -2.60
CA PRO A 28 -11.93 -9.26 -1.65
C PRO A 28 -12.45 -9.41 -0.21
N VAL A 29 -11.57 -9.45 0.78
CA VAL A 29 -11.92 -9.54 2.20
C VAL A 29 -13.00 -8.52 2.57
N ASP A 30 -14.10 -8.94 3.18
CA ASP A 30 -15.21 -8.05 3.56
C ASP A 30 -14.98 -7.43 4.95
N VAL A 31 -14.43 -6.22 4.96
CA VAL A 31 -14.13 -5.50 6.21
C VAL A 31 -15.38 -5.12 7.00
N ALA A 32 -16.53 -4.95 6.34
CA ALA A 32 -17.79 -4.67 7.01
C ALA A 32 -18.33 -5.92 7.72
N ALA A 33 -18.28 -7.07 7.05
CA ALA A 33 -18.66 -8.34 7.66
C ALA A 33 -17.77 -8.70 8.86
N ILE A 34 -16.45 -8.39 8.81
CA ILE A 34 -15.55 -8.56 9.96
C ILE A 34 -16.03 -7.68 11.14
N ALA A 35 -16.36 -6.42 10.90
CA ALA A 35 -16.86 -5.54 11.95
C ALA A 35 -18.18 -6.10 12.56
N GLU A 36 -19.13 -6.48 11.73
CA GLU A 36 -20.43 -7.01 12.16
C GLU A 36 -20.29 -8.30 12.98
N SER A 37 -19.42 -9.24 12.56
CA SER A 37 -19.18 -10.49 13.29
C SER A 37 -18.53 -10.28 14.66
N ASN A 38 -17.88 -9.13 14.88
CA ASN A 38 -17.26 -8.74 16.14
C ASN A 38 -18.09 -7.68 16.92
N GLU A 39 -19.37 -7.52 16.58
CA GLU A 39 -20.30 -6.58 17.24
C GLU A 39 -19.83 -5.10 17.17
N ILE A 40 -18.98 -4.77 16.17
CA ILE A 40 -18.52 -3.40 15.92
C ILE A 40 -19.52 -2.72 14.99
N THR A 41 -20.11 -1.64 15.44
CA THR A 41 -20.94 -0.80 14.57
C THR A 41 -20.09 0.15 13.75
N PHE A 42 -20.58 0.62 12.59
CA PHE A 42 -19.83 1.57 11.78
C PHE A 42 -20.72 2.55 11.02
N SER A 43 -20.14 3.68 10.64
CA SER A 43 -20.80 4.71 9.85
C SER A 43 -19.86 5.29 8.80
N LEU A 44 -20.42 5.58 7.60
CA LEU A 44 -19.73 6.25 6.50
C LEU A 44 -20.37 7.61 6.28
N ASN A 45 -19.68 8.68 6.61
CA ASN A 45 -20.16 10.05 6.42
C ASN A 45 -19.03 10.98 5.96
N ASP A 46 -19.40 12.20 5.60
CA ASP A 46 -18.42 13.26 5.39
C ASP A 46 -18.07 13.90 6.74
N TYR A 47 -16.86 13.67 7.20
CA TYR A 47 -16.30 14.25 8.42
C TYR A 47 -15.27 15.33 8.09
N GLU A 48 -15.41 15.99 6.95
CA GLU A 48 -14.50 17.03 6.46
C GLU A 48 -13.03 16.55 6.43
N GLU A 49 -12.13 17.28 7.08
CA GLU A 49 -10.70 16.93 7.16
C GLU A 49 -10.24 16.51 8.56
N TYR A 50 -11.18 16.16 9.44
CA TYR A 50 -10.84 15.81 10.81
C TYR A 50 -10.02 14.50 10.90
N PHE A 51 -10.45 13.46 10.18
CA PHE A 51 -9.79 12.14 10.14
C PHE A 51 -10.14 11.40 8.84
N ASP A 52 -9.44 10.31 8.54
CA ASP A 52 -9.78 9.35 7.50
C ASP A 52 -10.58 8.17 8.07
N GLY A 53 -10.23 7.71 9.27
CA GLY A 53 -10.93 6.73 10.09
C GLY A 53 -10.81 7.10 11.56
N LEU A 54 -11.69 6.52 12.38
CA LEU A 54 -11.68 6.66 13.83
C LEU A 54 -12.35 5.45 14.47
N LEU A 55 -11.65 4.76 15.36
CA LEU A 55 -12.23 3.77 16.25
C LEU A 55 -12.52 4.41 17.61
N GLU A 56 -13.76 4.30 18.07
CA GLU A 56 -14.22 4.81 19.35
C GLU A 56 -14.73 3.66 20.23
N HIS A 57 -14.44 3.74 21.53
CA HIS A 57 -15.02 2.85 22.53
C HIS A 57 -15.81 3.67 23.54
N GLU A 58 -17.11 3.44 23.60
CA GLU A 58 -18.02 4.10 24.53
C GLU A 58 -19.05 3.09 25.07
N ASP A 59 -19.32 3.11 26.37
CA ASP A 59 -20.28 2.24 27.08
C ASP A 59 -20.11 0.73 26.75
N GLY A 60 -18.85 0.28 26.62
CA GLY A 60 -18.52 -1.12 26.36
C GLY A 60 -18.78 -1.55 24.91
N ARG A 61 -18.94 -0.61 23.97
CA ARG A 61 -19.18 -0.87 22.55
C ARG A 61 -18.16 -0.15 21.69
N PHE A 62 -17.79 -0.78 20.60
CA PHE A 62 -16.93 -0.18 19.59
C PHE A 62 -17.72 0.35 18.41
N HIS A 63 -17.32 1.51 17.89
CA HIS A 63 -17.85 2.11 16.68
C HIS A 63 -16.72 2.60 15.77
N ILE A 64 -16.79 2.28 14.48
CA ILE A 64 -15.86 2.75 13.46
C ILE A 64 -16.51 3.86 12.64
N TYR A 65 -15.91 5.04 12.63
CA TYR A 65 -16.28 6.15 11.75
C TYR A 65 -15.36 6.17 10.55
N ILE A 66 -15.91 6.14 9.33
CA ILE A 66 -15.11 6.21 8.09
C ILE A 66 -15.49 7.47 7.31
N ASN A 67 -14.50 8.30 7.07
CA ASN A 67 -14.67 9.55 6.32
C ASN A 67 -14.68 9.26 4.81
N ASN A 68 -15.89 9.22 4.24
CA ASN A 68 -16.08 9.01 2.81
C ASN A 68 -15.99 10.29 1.98
N ARG A 69 -15.77 11.44 2.63
CA ARG A 69 -15.70 12.78 2.02
C ARG A 69 -16.89 13.09 1.12
N GLY A 70 -18.06 12.54 1.45
CA GLY A 70 -19.30 12.68 0.68
C GLY A 70 -19.30 12.10 -0.73
N LYS A 71 -18.25 11.34 -1.13
CA LYS A 71 -18.02 10.96 -2.54
C LYS A 71 -17.75 9.48 -2.77
N TYR A 72 -17.24 8.78 -1.76
CA TYR A 72 -16.72 7.44 -1.94
C TYR A 72 -17.60 6.41 -1.24
N ASN A 73 -17.64 5.21 -1.81
CA ASN A 73 -18.25 4.05 -1.18
C ASN A 73 -17.15 3.14 -0.60
N LEU A 74 -17.53 2.22 0.30
CA LEU A 74 -16.60 1.32 0.99
C LEU A 74 -15.78 0.41 0.06
N ASN A 75 -16.14 0.31 -1.22
CA ASN A 75 -15.43 -0.51 -2.20
C ASN A 75 -14.19 0.16 -2.79
N THR A 76 -13.90 1.42 -2.46
CA THR A 76 -12.66 2.06 -2.91
C THR A 76 -11.47 1.58 -2.09
N PRO A 77 -10.27 1.40 -2.70
CA PRO A 77 -9.08 0.95 -1.98
C PRO A 77 -8.75 1.79 -0.75
N ARG A 78 -8.97 3.11 -0.82
CA ARG A 78 -8.71 4.03 0.28
C ARG A 78 -9.61 3.75 1.49
N LEU A 79 -10.94 3.67 1.28
CA LEU A 79 -11.86 3.47 2.39
C LEU A 79 -11.75 2.07 2.97
N ARG A 80 -11.49 1.07 2.14
CA ARG A 80 -11.18 -0.29 2.59
C ARG A 80 -9.95 -0.31 3.50
N PHE A 81 -8.89 0.42 3.10
CA PHE A 81 -7.68 0.52 3.90
C PHE A 81 -7.94 1.25 5.23
N SER A 82 -8.63 2.41 5.21
CA SER A 82 -8.99 3.11 6.44
C SER A 82 -9.82 2.23 7.37
N PHE A 83 -10.79 1.48 6.84
CA PHE A 83 -11.59 0.57 7.64
C PHE A 83 -10.77 -0.57 8.25
N ALA A 84 -9.92 -1.22 7.44
CA ALA A 84 -9.02 -2.28 7.91
C ALA A 84 -7.99 -1.77 8.93
N HIS A 85 -7.58 -0.50 8.84
CA HIS A 85 -6.72 0.16 9.81
C HIS A 85 -7.40 0.30 11.18
N GLU A 86 -8.67 0.74 11.20
CA GLU A 86 -9.45 0.82 12.45
C GLU A 86 -9.72 -0.57 13.05
N LEU A 87 -9.95 -1.58 12.20
CA LEU A 87 -9.99 -2.98 12.65
C LEU A 87 -8.65 -3.41 13.26
N GLY A 88 -7.52 -2.91 12.74
CA GLY A 88 -6.20 -3.14 13.32
C GLY A 88 -6.13 -2.65 14.76
N HIS A 89 -6.64 -1.46 15.06
CA HIS A 89 -6.72 -0.95 16.43
C HIS A 89 -7.63 -1.78 17.35
N PHE A 90 -8.63 -2.44 16.80
CA PHE A 90 -9.50 -3.34 17.56
C PHE A 90 -8.84 -4.71 17.80
N PHE A 91 -8.23 -5.33 16.79
CA PHE A 91 -7.68 -6.68 16.90
C PHE A 91 -6.31 -6.76 17.57
N ILE A 92 -5.54 -5.68 17.54
CA ILE A 92 -4.25 -5.60 18.24
C ILE A 92 -4.54 -5.31 19.71
N ASP A 93 -4.34 -6.32 20.56
CA ASP A 93 -4.74 -6.26 21.98
C ASP A 93 -4.19 -5.04 22.73
N GLU A 94 -2.92 -4.68 22.50
CA GLU A 94 -2.29 -3.53 23.14
C GLU A 94 -2.95 -2.21 22.76
N HIS A 95 -3.47 -2.09 21.51
CA HIS A 95 -4.20 -0.91 21.08
C HIS A 95 -5.61 -0.88 21.68
N ARG A 96 -6.30 -2.01 21.66
CA ARG A 96 -7.67 -2.15 22.20
C ARG A 96 -7.75 -1.82 23.68
N VAL A 97 -6.84 -2.35 24.48
CA VAL A 97 -6.78 -2.12 25.95
C VAL A 97 -6.65 -0.63 26.27
N VAL A 98 -5.90 0.14 25.47
CA VAL A 98 -5.76 1.59 25.68
C VAL A 98 -7.09 2.31 25.43
N LEU A 99 -7.84 1.91 24.40
CA LEU A 99 -9.17 2.46 24.10
C LEU A 99 -10.18 2.10 25.21
N GLU A 100 -10.21 0.84 25.65
CA GLU A 100 -11.10 0.37 26.72
C GLU A 100 -10.82 1.04 28.06
N SER A 101 -9.56 1.41 28.34
CA SER A 101 -9.18 2.10 29.58
C SER A 101 -9.66 3.55 29.66
N GLY A 102 -10.15 4.12 28.55
CA GLY A 102 -10.56 5.52 28.47
C GLY A 102 -9.39 6.50 28.56
N THR A 103 -8.14 6.03 28.55
CA THR A 103 -6.94 6.87 28.62
C THR A 103 -6.74 7.68 27.33
N SER A 104 -7.28 7.18 26.22
CA SER A 104 -7.38 7.88 24.93
C SER A 104 -8.76 7.64 24.36
N LEU A 105 -9.64 8.64 24.46
CA LEU A 105 -11.03 8.52 24.02
C LEU A 105 -11.17 8.39 22.49
N HIS A 106 -10.15 8.80 21.72
CA HIS A 106 -10.19 8.83 20.26
C HIS A 106 -8.79 8.63 19.69
N HIS A 107 -8.64 7.75 18.72
CA HIS A 107 -7.46 7.67 17.84
C HIS A 107 -7.87 8.13 16.43
N PRO A 108 -7.90 9.45 16.14
CA PRO A 108 -8.20 9.93 14.80
C PRO A 108 -7.04 9.58 13.87
N SER A 109 -7.26 8.67 12.97
CA SER A 109 -6.27 8.27 11.97
C SER A 109 -6.32 9.22 10.76
N LYS A 110 -5.18 9.85 10.46
CA LYS A 110 -4.98 10.55 9.19
C LYS A 110 -3.89 9.83 8.43
N TYR A 111 -4.20 9.39 7.23
CA TYR A 111 -3.19 8.80 6.35
C TYR A 111 -2.10 9.84 6.04
N SER A 112 -0.95 9.68 6.68
CA SER A 112 0.24 10.52 6.49
C SER A 112 1.46 9.62 6.37
N PHE A 113 2.18 9.70 5.25
CA PHE A 113 3.44 8.98 5.02
C PHE A 113 4.54 9.27 6.07
N ASN A 114 4.32 10.23 6.96
CA ASN A 114 5.30 10.70 7.95
C ASN A 114 4.95 10.30 9.39
N GLN A 115 3.98 9.43 9.61
CA GLN A 115 3.66 9.02 10.98
C GLN A 115 4.80 8.18 11.56
N ARG A 116 5.41 8.71 12.62
CA ARG A 116 6.50 8.04 13.36
C ARG A 116 5.99 7.22 14.56
N ASN A 117 4.68 7.21 14.77
CA ASN A 117 4.07 6.47 15.87
C ASN A 117 4.04 4.96 15.52
N SER A 118 4.61 4.13 16.38
CA SER A 118 4.65 2.67 16.19
C SER A 118 3.26 2.05 16.15
N VAL A 119 2.32 2.57 16.92
CA VAL A 119 0.92 2.13 17.00
C VAL A 119 0.24 2.24 15.62
N GLU A 120 0.37 3.41 14.98
CA GLU A 120 -0.18 3.64 13.63
C GLU A 120 0.50 2.76 12.57
N GLN A 121 1.82 2.57 12.69
CA GLN A 121 2.54 1.68 11.75
C GLN A 121 2.10 0.22 11.89
N GLU A 122 1.79 -0.24 13.10
CA GLU A 122 1.25 -1.58 13.34
C GLU A 122 -0.14 -1.73 12.74
N ALA A 123 -1.04 -0.75 12.93
CA ALA A 123 -2.36 -0.73 12.33
C ALA A 123 -2.30 -0.67 10.78
N ASP A 124 -1.41 0.14 10.21
CA ASP A 124 -1.17 0.20 8.75
C ASP A 124 -0.69 -1.16 8.21
N TYR A 125 0.26 -1.79 8.90
CA TYR A 125 0.79 -3.09 8.49
C TYR A 125 -0.27 -4.19 8.59
N PHE A 126 -1.01 -4.23 9.70
CA PHE A 126 -2.14 -5.13 9.89
C PHE A 126 -3.18 -4.96 8.78
N ALA A 127 -3.59 -3.72 8.47
CA ALA A 127 -4.55 -3.43 7.41
C ALA A 127 -4.09 -3.95 6.05
N SER A 128 -2.81 -3.77 5.72
CA SER A 128 -2.23 -4.31 4.49
C SER A 128 -2.29 -5.84 4.45
N CYS A 129 -1.97 -6.50 5.58
CA CYS A 129 -2.03 -7.95 5.70
C CYS A 129 -3.46 -8.48 5.64
N LEU A 130 -4.42 -7.82 6.31
CA LEU A 130 -5.83 -8.21 6.31
C LEU A 130 -6.45 -8.12 4.90
N LEU A 131 -6.18 -7.03 4.19
CA LEU A 131 -6.72 -6.84 2.83
C LEU A 131 -6.04 -7.75 1.79
N MET A 132 -4.81 -8.20 2.04
CA MET A 132 -4.02 -9.06 1.16
C MET A 132 -3.37 -10.19 1.97
N PRO A 133 -4.19 -11.14 2.49
CA PRO A 133 -3.71 -12.24 3.33
C PRO A 133 -2.64 -13.07 2.63
N VAL A 134 -1.58 -13.42 3.34
CA VAL A 134 -0.41 -14.08 2.74
C VAL A 134 -0.77 -15.45 2.16
N SER A 135 -1.62 -16.20 2.83
CA SER A 135 -2.11 -17.51 2.37
C SER A 135 -2.82 -17.44 1.01
N LEU A 136 -3.53 -16.33 0.74
CA LEU A 136 -4.27 -16.11 -0.51
C LEU A 136 -3.45 -15.33 -1.55
N PHE A 137 -2.53 -14.46 -1.11
CA PHE A 137 -1.74 -13.60 -1.98
C PHE A 137 -0.53 -14.31 -2.58
N ALA A 138 0.23 -15.04 -1.75
CA ALA A 138 1.51 -15.62 -2.15
C ALA A 138 1.37 -16.57 -3.36
N GLY A 139 0.34 -17.43 -3.39
CA GLY A 139 0.09 -18.32 -4.52
C GLY A 139 -0.19 -17.57 -5.83
N LYS A 140 -0.93 -16.45 -5.76
CA LYS A 140 -1.31 -15.64 -6.93
C LYS A 140 -0.16 -14.75 -7.45
N SER A 141 0.83 -14.44 -6.60
CA SER A 141 2.00 -13.62 -6.94
C SER A 141 3.16 -14.42 -7.57
N LYS A 142 3.08 -15.75 -7.64
CA LYS A 142 4.13 -16.62 -8.20
C LYS A 142 4.24 -16.56 -9.72
N GLY A 143 5.44 -16.97 -10.23
CA GLY A 143 5.76 -17.07 -11.66
C GLY A 143 6.33 -15.76 -12.22
N ALA A 144 6.46 -15.68 -13.54
CA ALA A 144 6.99 -14.49 -14.22
C ALA A 144 6.20 -13.24 -13.87
N PHE A 145 6.90 -12.13 -13.73
CA PHE A 145 6.29 -10.83 -13.49
C PHE A 145 5.85 -10.20 -14.81
N SER A 146 4.71 -9.54 -14.76
CA SER A 146 4.30 -8.52 -15.74
C SER A 146 3.44 -7.48 -15.02
N PHE A 147 3.28 -6.31 -15.61
CA PHE A 147 2.42 -5.28 -15.02
C PHE A 147 0.96 -5.74 -14.95
N GLU A 148 0.48 -6.49 -15.94
CA GLU A 148 -0.89 -7.04 -15.98
C GLU A 148 -1.16 -7.98 -14.81
N LYS A 149 -0.15 -8.76 -14.37
CA LYS A 149 -0.24 -9.57 -13.15
C LYS A 149 -0.45 -8.71 -11.93
N LEU A 150 0.32 -7.64 -11.79
CA LEU A 150 0.21 -6.71 -10.67
C LEU A 150 -1.17 -6.01 -10.68
N ASP A 151 -1.63 -5.55 -11.83
CA ASP A 151 -2.94 -4.94 -12.03
C ASP A 151 -4.09 -5.93 -11.71
N SER A 152 -3.94 -7.19 -12.12
CA SER A 152 -4.88 -8.26 -11.76
C SER A 152 -4.96 -8.46 -10.25
N LEU A 153 -3.84 -8.46 -9.54
CA LEU A 153 -3.81 -8.54 -8.08
C LEU A 153 -4.52 -7.34 -7.43
N THR A 154 -4.33 -6.12 -7.94
CA THR A 154 -5.07 -4.95 -7.42
C THR A 154 -6.58 -5.14 -7.53
N LYS A 155 -7.05 -5.71 -8.63
CA LYS A 155 -8.49 -5.96 -8.87
C LYS A 155 -9.04 -7.07 -7.97
N ILE A 156 -8.30 -8.17 -7.81
CA ILE A 156 -8.70 -9.31 -6.96
C ILE A 156 -8.85 -8.86 -5.50
N PHE A 157 -7.86 -8.14 -4.97
CA PHE A 157 -7.82 -7.74 -3.57
C PHE A 157 -8.50 -6.38 -3.31
N LYS A 158 -8.92 -5.67 -4.36
CA LYS A 158 -9.44 -4.28 -4.28
C LYS A 158 -8.54 -3.38 -3.44
N SER A 159 -7.23 -3.47 -3.68
CA SER A 159 -6.19 -2.68 -3.03
C SER A 159 -5.60 -1.65 -3.99
N SER A 160 -4.88 -0.65 -3.47
CA SER A 160 -4.20 0.32 -4.34
C SER A 160 -2.96 -0.30 -5.00
N LEU A 161 -2.60 0.17 -6.20
CA LEU A 161 -1.39 -0.29 -6.88
C LEU A 161 -0.12 -0.18 -6.01
N PRO A 162 0.14 0.94 -5.29
CA PRO A 162 1.29 1.00 -4.38
C PRO A 162 1.26 -0.05 -3.27
N ALA A 163 0.09 -0.28 -2.65
CA ALA A 163 -0.05 -1.29 -1.60
C ALA A 163 0.17 -2.71 -2.14
N THR A 164 -0.45 -3.03 -3.29
CA THR A 164 -0.29 -4.33 -3.95
C THR A 164 1.16 -4.57 -4.36
N ALA A 165 1.83 -3.56 -4.90
CA ALA A 165 3.22 -3.68 -5.30
C ALA A 165 4.16 -3.84 -4.09
N SER A 166 3.89 -3.15 -2.96
CA SER A 166 4.62 -3.39 -1.70
C SER A 166 4.46 -4.83 -1.22
N ARG A 167 3.23 -5.36 -1.28
CA ARG A 167 2.95 -6.75 -0.92
C ARG A 167 3.61 -7.74 -1.90
N TYR A 168 3.62 -7.40 -3.20
CA TYR A 168 4.32 -8.20 -4.21
C TYR A 168 5.84 -8.23 -3.96
N MET A 169 6.44 -7.14 -3.50
CA MET A 169 7.86 -7.09 -3.14
C MET A 169 8.24 -8.08 -2.03
N GLU A 170 7.28 -8.40 -1.13
CA GLU A 170 7.50 -9.33 -0.03
C GLU A 170 7.30 -10.79 -0.47
N TYR A 171 6.32 -11.07 -1.35
CA TYR A 171 5.88 -12.45 -1.67
C TYR A 171 5.96 -12.83 -3.14
N GLY A 172 6.19 -11.89 -4.04
CA GLY A 172 6.37 -12.16 -5.47
C GLY A 172 7.63 -12.94 -5.79
N SER A 173 7.63 -13.60 -6.95
CA SER A 173 8.78 -14.40 -7.39
C SER A 173 9.88 -13.58 -8.04
N MET A 174 9.54 -12.41 -8.58
CA MET A 174 10.48 -11.56 -9.31
C MET A 174 10.70 -10.25 -8.58
N PRO A 175 11.96 -9.79 -8.44
CA PRO A 175 12.23 -8.51 -7.83
C PRO A 175 11.71 -7.37 -8.69
N ILE A 176 11.03 -6.42 -8.05
CA ILE A 176 10.55 -5.19 -8.69
C ILE A 176 11.02 -3.96 -7.93
N ALA A 177 11.01 -2.81 -8.61
CA ALA A 177 11.17 -1.51 -7.98
C ALA A 177 9.97 -0.62 -8.30
N ILE A 178 9.66 0.28 -7.39
CA ILE A 178 8.64 1.31 -7.58
C ILE A 178 9.29 2.66 -7.40
N ILE A 179 9.02 3.58 -8.32
CA ILE A 179 9.44 4.98 -8.21
C ILE A 179 8.22 5.86 -8.37
N CYS A 180 7.95 6.65 -7.36
CA CYS A 180 6.89 7.67 -7.41
C CYS A 180 7.51 9.02 -7.71
N ALA A 181 6.98 9.70 -8.72
CA ALA A 181 7.34 11.07 -9.02
C ALA A 181 6.09 11.97 -9.02
N GLU A 182 6.25 13.19 -8.56
CA GLU A 182 5.21 14.22 -8.55
C GLU A 182 5.78 15.53 -9.06
N LYS A 183 5.05 16.16 -10.00
CA LYS A 183 5.49 17.39 -10.66
C LYS A 183 6.89 17.28 -11.26
N GLY A 184 7.22 16.11 -11.82
CA GLY A 184 8.51 15.82 -12.45
C GLY A 184 9.67 15.59 -11.48
N LYS A 185 9.41 15.35 -10.19
CA LYS A 185 10.43 15.11 -9.17
C LYS A 185 10.17 13.81 -8.42
N VAL A 186 11.23 13.04 -8.20
CA VAL A 186 11.16 11.80 -7.42
C VAL A 186 10.78 12.08 -5.97
N LYS A 187 9.74 11.43 -5.48
CA LYS A 187 9.22 11.58 -4.10
C LYS A 187 9.56 10.42 -3.19
N TYR A 188 9.48 9.21 -3.69
CA TYR A 188 9.95 8.02 -2.98
C TYR A 188 10.26 6.90 -3.97
N ASN A 189 10.98 5.93 -3.49
CA ASN A 189 11.24 4.67 -4.18
C ASN A 189 11.21 3.51 -3.19
N LEU A 190 10.85 2.34 -3.68
CA LEU A 190 10.86 1.08 -2.94
C LEU A 190 11.51 0.03 -3.84
N PHE A 191 12.26 -0.90 -3.24
CA PHE A 191 12.92 -1.99 -3.94
C PHE A 191 12.67 -3.32 -3.24
N SER A 192 12.37 -4.36 -4.02
CA SER A 192 12.41 -5.73 -3.53
C SER A 192 13.80 -6.06 -2.97
N GLU A 193 13.89 -6.98 -2.02
CA GLU A 193 15.17 -7.37 -1.43
C GLU A 193 16.18 -7.85 -2.48
N GLY A 194 15.73 -8.63 -3.46
CA GLY A 194 16.53 -9.17 -4.56
C GLY A 194 16.72 -8.25 -5.76
N PHE A 195 16.24 -7.00 -5.73
CA PHE A 195 16.40 -6.09 -6.87
C PHE A 195 17.88 -5.73 -7.08
N PRO A 196 18.42 -5.85 -8.31
CA PRO A 196 19.89 -5.78 -8.54
C PRO A 196 20.48 -4.40 -8.24
N TYR A 197 19.75 -3.33 -8.55
CA TYR A 197 20.26 -1.96 -8.43
C TYR A 197 19.38 -1.15 -7.47
N LYS A 198 19.87 -0.93 -6.23
CA LYS A 198 19.10 -0.26 -5.16
C LYS A 198 19.44 1.23 -4.97
N VAL A 199 20.34 1.76 -5.79
CA VAL A 199 20.74 3.17 -5.73
C VAL A 199 20.26 3.87 -6.98
N LEU A 200 19.29 4.75 -6.82
CA LEU A 200 18.88 5.64 -7.89
C LEU A 200 20.01 6.62 -8.23
N LYS A 201 20.14 6.95 -9.51
CA LYS A 201 20.98 8.05 -9.98
C LYS A 201 20.58 9.39 -9.38
N LEU A 202 19.33 9.48 -8.91
CA LEU A 202 18.67 10.67 -8.45
C LEU A 202 18.33 10.57 -6.96
N ASN A 203 18.49 11.70 -6.27
CA ASN A 203 18.07 11.85 -4.88
C ASN A 203 16.57 12.22 -4.79
N TYR A 204 16.05 12.18 -3.57
CA TYR A 204 14.73 12.75 -3.26
C TYR A 204 14.61 14.18 -3.80
N ASP A 205 13.46 14.51 -4.39
CA ASP A 205 13.12 15.79 -5.02
C ASP A 205 13.97 16.19 -6.25
N SER A 206 14.82 15.27 -6.76
CA SER A 206 15.50 15.46 -8.06
C SER A 206 14.52 15.28 -9.22
N LYS A 207 14.81 15.96 -10.35
CA LYS A 207 14.04 15.78 -11.58
C LYS A 207 14.14 14.34 -12.06
N VAL A 208 13.05 13.81 -12.60
CA VAL A 208 13.04 12.49 -13.24
C VAL A 208 13.96 12.44 -14.47
N PRO A 209 14.52 11.27 -14.81
CA PRO A 209 15.40 11.14 -15.98
C PRO A 209 14.58 11.36 -17.26
N PRO A 210 15.07 12.18 -18.21
CA PRO A 210 14.29 12.55 -19.39
C PRO A 210 14.06 11.41 -20.39
N LEU A 211 14.92 10.40 -20.41
CA LEU A 211 14.84 9.26 -21.34
C LEU A 211 14.18 8.03 -20.70
N THR A 212 13.09 8.24 -19.99
CA THR A 212 12.26 7.22 -19.35
C THR A 212 10.79 7.52 -19.62
N CYS A 213 9.90 6.55 -19.46
CA CYS A 213 8.45 6.79 -19.62
C CYS A 213 7.94 7.89 -18.67
N CYS A 214 8.44 7.88 -17.44
CA CYS A 214 8.14 8.94 -16.47
C CYS A 214 8.68 10.31 -16.95
N GLY A 215 9.89 10.34 -17.49
CA GLY A 215 10.53 11.55 -18.00
C GLY A 215 9.80 12.14 -19.20
N ASP A 216 9.47 11.32 -20.16
CA ASP A 216 8.72 11.74 -21.37
C ASP A 216 7.38 12.39 -20.99
N TYR A 217 6.68 11.84 -20.01
CA TYR A 217 5.44 12.45 -19.54
C TYR A 217 5.65 13.86 -18.96
N PHE A 218 6.65 14.04 -18.09
CA PHE A 218 6.85 15.34 -17.43
C PHE A 218 7.56 16.38 -18.31
N VAL A 219 8.40 15.93 -19.26
CA VAL A 219 9.17 16.84 -20.13
C VAL A 219 8.43 17.14 -21.43
N ASN A 220 7.86 16.12 -22.06
CA ASN A 220 7.30 16.21 -23.41
C ASN A 220 5.77 16.08 -23.43
N GLY A 221 5.14 15.75 -22.29
CA GLY A 221 3.69 15.49 -22.22
C GLY A 221 3.28 14.17 -22.89
N VAL A 222 4.21 13.29 -23.20
CA VAL A 222 3.98 12.01 -23.89
C VAL A 222 3.81 10.89 -22.88
N LYS A 223 2.79 10.06 -23.05
CA LYS A 223 2.59 8.84 -22.25
C LYS A 223 3.02 7.63 -23.05
N CYS A 224 3.79 6.75 -22.43
CA CYS A 224 4.07 5.43 -23.00
C CYS A 224 2.80 4.58 -22.99
N GLU A 225 2.57 3.85 -24.07
CA GLU A 225 1.45 2.91 -24.22
C GLU A 225 1.90 1.52 -23.73
N GLY A 226 1.82 1.28 -22.43
CA GLY A 226 2.19 -0.02 -21.85
C GLY A 226 3.58 -0.03 -21.21
N THR A 227 4.24 -1.18 -21.31
CA THR A 227 5.59 -1.39 -20.79
C THR A 227 6.62 -1.13 -21.87
N GLU A 228 7.62 -0.33 -21.54
CA GLU A 228 8.75 0.00 -22.42
C GLU A 228 10.08 -0.50 -21.82
N GLU A 229 11.03 -0.80 -22.67
CA GLU A 229 12.43 -1.01 -22.27
C GLU A 229 13.16 0.31 -22.26
N VAL A 230 13.71 0.69 -21.11
CA VAL A 230 14.51 1.90 -20.96
C VAL A 230 15.92 1.54 -20.51
N ASP A 231 16.88 2.40 -20.82
CA ASP A 231 18.27 2.20 -20.43
C ASP A 231 18.39 2.23 -18.90
N ALA A 232 18.90 1.16 -18.29
CA ALA A 232 19.01 1.06 -16.83
C ALA A 232 19.84 2.18 -16.20
N LYS A 233 20.83 2.71 -16.95
CA LYS A 233 21.65 3.85 -16.51
C LYS A 233 20.88 5.16 -16.36
N GLU A 234 19.67 5.27 -16.90
CA GLU A 234 18.83 6.45 -16.69
C GLU A 234 18.32 6.47 -15.25
N TRP A 235 17.88 5.32 -14.73
CA TRP A 235 17.34 5.18 -13.38
C TRP A 235 18.39 4.94 -12.31
N PHE A 236 19.41 4.10 -12.61
CA PHE A 236 20.29 3.54 -11.59
C PHE A 236 21.72 4.08 -11.64
N ARG A 237 22.36 4.09 -10.47
CA ARG A 237 23.76 4.38 -10.28
C ARG A 237 24.42 3.16 -9.63
N THR A 238 25.44 2.61 -10.29
CA THR A 238 26.23 1.49 -9.80
C THR A 238 27.67 1.65 -10.24
N TRP A 239 28.56 0.84 -9.67
CA TRP A 239 29.94 0.68 -10.13
C TRP A 239 30.06 -0.25 -11.33
N ASP A 240 29.02 -1.05 -11.60
CA ASP A 240 28.95 -1.92 -12.76
C ASP A 240 28.74 -1.10 -14.04
N ASN A 241 29.24 -1.63 -15.17
CA ASN A 241 28.93 -1.05 -16.46
C ASN A 241 27.45 -1.40 -16.82
N LEU A 242 26.63 -0.39 -17.00
CA LEU A 242 25.24 -0.53 -17.43
C LEU A 242 25.02 -0.34 -18.93
N ASP A 243 26.08 -0.22 -19.74
CA ASP A 243 25.95 -0.06 -21.20
C ASP A 243 25.23 -1.29 -21.79
N GLY A 244 24.12 -1.07 -22.48
CA GLY A 244 23.29 -2.12 -23.05
C GLY A 244 22.44 -2.90 -22.06
N VAL A 245 22.39 -2.49 -20.79
CA VAL A 245 21.48 -3.06 -19.80
C VAL A 245 20.19 -2.28 -19.85
N HIS A 246 19.08 -2.99 -20.11
CA HIS A 246 17.73 -2.43 -20.16
C HIS A 246 16.93 -2.89 -18.95
N VAL A 247 15.98 -2.06 -18.55
CA VAL A 247 15.00 -2.33 -17.51
C VAL A 247 13.61 -2.10 -18.09
N HIS A 248 12.67 -2.98 -17.82
CA HIS A 248 11.29 -2.75 -18.17
C HIS A 248 10.71 -1.66 -17.26
N GLU A 249 10.06 -0.68 -17.86
CA GLU A 249 9.31 0.36 -17.14
C GLU A 249 7.85 0.35 -17.58
N HIS A 250 6.95 0.20 -16.62
CA HIS A 250 5.53 0.48 -16.82
C HIS A 250 5.15 1.69 -15.98
N CYS A 251 4.73 2.77 -16.64
CA CYS A 251 4.43 4.03 -15.98
C CYS A 251 2.92 4.26 -15.88
N VAL A 252 2.41 4.37 -14.66
CA VAL A 252 1.01 4.69 -14.37
C VAL A 252 0.88 6.19 -14.11
N TYR A 253 -0.04 6.86 -14.81
CA TYR A 253 -0.21 8.30 -14.80
C TYR A 253 -1.44 8.70 -13.97
N GLN A 254 -1.23 9.49 -12.93
CA GLN A 254 -2.28 10.07 -12.08
C GLN A 254 -2.35 11.58 -12.32
N GLU A 255 -2.92 11.96 -13.44
CA GLU A 255 -2.91 13.35 -13.95
C GLU A 255 -3.48 14.37 -12.97
N GLN A 256 -4.58 14.02 -12.31
CA GLN A 256 -5.23 14.86 -11.30
C GLN A 256 -4.30 15.28 -10.14
N PHE A 257 -3.22 14.52 -9.91
CA PHE A 257 -2.22 14.80 -8.88
C PHE A 257 -0.86 15.22 -9.47
N ALA A 258 -0.76 15.35 -10.80
CA ALA A 258 0.52 15.50 -11.52
C ALA A 258 1.57 14.48 -11.03
N ARG A 259 1.16 13.21 -10.89
CA ARG A 259 1.95 12.13 -10.31
C ARG A 259 2.07 10.95 -11.26
N THR A 260 3.21 10.28 -11.20
CA THR A 260 3.45 8.99 -11.86
C THR A 260 3.90 7.94 -10.86
N LEU A 261 3.62 6.69 -11.18
CA LEU A 261 4.19 5.54 -10.50
C LEU A 261 4.81 4.63 -11.56
N SER A 262 6.16 4.60 -11.61
CA SER A 262 6.90 3.67 -12.46
C SER A 262 7.17 2.37 -11.71
N VAL A 263 6.77 1.26 -12.31
CA VAL A 263 7.12 -0.09 -11.86
C VAL A 263 8.23 -0.59 -12.76
N LEU A 264 9.35 -1.01 -12.16
CA LEU A 264 10.56 -1.43 -12.86
C LEU A 264 10.89 -2.88 -12.54
N TRP A 265 11.34 -3.65 -13.53
CA TRP A 265 11.84 -5.02 -13.34
C TRP A 265 12.81 -5.42 -14.44
N PHE A 266 13.58 -6.46 -14.19
CA PHE A 266 14.47 -7.12 -15.16
C PHE A 266 13.94 -8.52 -15.43
N ASP A 267 14.22 -9.05 -16.64
CA ASP A 267 13.94 -10.44 -17.02
C ASP A 267 14.84 -11.45 -16.29
#